data_99845acd41eb6768839b32e868b5f7ca
#
_entry.id   99845acd41eb6768839b32e868b5f7ca
#
_cell.length_a   1.000
_cell.length_b   1.000
_cell.length_c   1.000
_cell.angle_alpha   90.00
_cell.angle_beta   90.00
_cell.angle_gamma   90.00
#
_symmetry.space_group_name_H-M   'P 1'
#
loop_
_entity.id
_entity.type
_entity.pdbx_description
1 polymer ?
#
loop_
_entity_poly.entity_id
_entity_poly.type
_entity_poly.pdbx_seq_one_letter_code
_entity_poly.pdbx_strand_id
1 'polypeptide(L)'
;MAVKLTKNELKVQKDRLKQFQRYLPTLQLKKQQLQAVVMQVTAQLEQVSQQRQTAVAGLDDWVAVFAENASFPVEKRLETLIRPKHVVCGQENIAGVTVPVFQELSFEEIQYDVADYPLWVDTAAVRLREIARLDALEKTLRRQVELLERELRATAQRVNLFEKVKIPEAKENIRVIGIYLGDQQTSAVVRGKIAKKKLQEVGR
;
A
#
# COMPACT_ATOMS: atom_id res chain seq x y z
N MET A 1 15.71 -26.59 5.10
CA MET A 1 15.74 -27.87 4.32
C MET A 1 17.14 -28.12 3.85
N ALA A 2 17.65 -29.36 3.97
CA ALA A 2 18.95 -29.71 3.42
C ALA A 2 18.96 -29.59 1.90
N VAL A 3 19.91 -28.86 1.34
CA VAL A 3 20.05 -28.69 -0.11
C VAL A 3 20.67 -29.93 -0.76
N LYS A 4 20.21 -30.30 -1.94
CA LYS A 4 20.77 -31.44 -2.68
C LYS A 4 22.17 -31.09 -3.23
N LEU A 5 23.18 -31.92 -2.94
CA LEU A 5 24.58 -31.70 -3.31
C LEU A 5 24.86 -32.21 -4.74
N THR A 6 24.19 -31.62 -5.76
CA THR A 6 24.30 -32.04 -7.15
C THR A 6 24.65 -30.88 -8.10
N LYS A 7 25.24 -31.17 -9.26
CA LYS A 7 25.53 -30.19 -10.31
C LYS A 7 24.26 -29.45 -10.79
N ASN A 8 23.15 -30.18 -10.89
CA ASN A 8 21.87 -29.61 -11.32
C ASN A 8 21.35 -28.61 -10.28
N GLU A 9 21.43 -28.97 -8.99
CA GLU A 9 21.03 -28.07 -7.90
C GLU A 9 21.92 -26.82 -7.84
N LEU A 10 23.22 -26.97 -8.06
CA LEU A 10 24.14 -25.84 -8.16
C LEU A 10 23.70 -24.84 -9.24
N LYS A 11 23.29 -25.34 -10.41
CA LYS A 11 22.77 -24.50 -11.49
C LYS A 11 21.48 -23.79 -11.06
N VAL A 12 20.53 -24.53 -10.50
CA VAL A 12 19.27 -23.95 -10.00
C VAL A 12 19.48 -22.84 -8.98
N GLN A 13 20.40 -23.06 -8.02
CA GLN A 13 20.71 -22.06 -6.99
C GLN A 13 21.38 -20.81 -7.59
N LYS A 14 22.27 -20.98 -8.57
CA LYS A 14 22.87 -19.84 -9.32
C LYS A 14 21.83 -19.05 -10.10
N ASP A 15 20.90 -19.73 -10.79
CA ASP A 15 19.84 -19.10 -11.54
C ASP A 15 18.87 -18.34 -10.62
N ARG A 16 18.50 -18.93 -9.47
CA ARG A 16 17.69 -18.26 -8.43
C ARG A 16 18.41 -17.03 -7.88
N LEU A 17 19.68 -17.11 -7.55
CA LEU A 17 20.45 -15.97 -7.08
C LEU A 17 20.44 -14.82 -8.10
N LYS A 18 20.68 -15.13 -9.37
CA LYS A 18 20.62 -14.15 -10.47
C LYS A 18 19.25 -13.50 -10.59
N GLN A 19 18.17 -14.30 -10.46
CA GLN A 19 16.80 -13.76 -10.46
C GLN A 19 16.55 -12.83 -9.28
N PHE A 20 16.92 -13.24 -8.06
CA PHE A 20 16.74 -12.41 -6.86
C PHE A 20 17.50 -11.09 -6.97
N GLN A 21 18.74 -11.11 -7.44
CA GLN A 21 19.54 -9.92 -7.66
C GLN A 21 18.96 -8.99 -8.72
N ARG A 22 18.28 -9.54 -9.75
CA ARG A 22 17.60 -8.75 -10.78
C ARG A 22 16.31 -8.12 -10.27
N TYR A 23 15.53 -8.83 -9.44
CA TYR A 23 14.25 -8.33 -8.94
C TYR A 23 14.37 -7.39 -7.74
N LEU A 24 15.41 -7.52 -6.93
CA LEU A 24 15.60 -6.71 -5.74
C LEU A 24 15.60 -5.18 -6.03
N PRO A 25 16.34 -4.66 -7.02
CA PRO A 25 16.33 -3.22 -7.32
C PRO A 25 14.94 -2.71 -7.74
N THR A 26 14.19 -3.51 -8.51
CA THR A 26 12.83 -3.16 -8.95
C THR A 26 11.87 -3.07 -7.76
N LEU A 27 11.98 -3.99 -6.79
CA LEU A 27 11.19 -3.95 -5.57
C LEU A 27 11.58 -2.78 -4.67
N GLN A 28 12.86 -2.44 -4.60
CA GLN A 28 13.35 -1.28 -3.86
C GLN A 28 12.83 0.02 -4.47
N LEU A 29 12.84 0.14 -5.81
CA LEU A 29 12.27 1.29 -6.52
C LEU A 29 10.76 1.40 -6.26
N LYS A 30 10.01 0.29 -6.36
CA LYS A 30 8.57 0.28 -6.04
C LYS A 30 8.31 0.71 -4.59
N LYS A 31 9.13 0.26 -3.64
CA LYS A 31 9.04 0.68 -2.24
C LYS A 31 9.23 2.19 -2.10
N GLN A 32 10.26 2.77 -2.76
CA GLN A 32 10.51 4.21 -2.72
C GLN A 32 9.37 5.02 -3.34
N GLN A 33 8.83 4.58 -4.48
CA GLN A 33 7.67 5.21 -5.11
C GLN A 33 6.45 5.20 -4.19
N LEU A 34 6.14 4.04 -3.57
CA LEU A 34 5.03 3.95 -2.62
C LEU A 34 5.24 4.83 -1.40
N GLN A 35 6.47 4.93 -0.87
CA GLN A 35 6.78 5.83 0.25
C GLN A 35 6.52 7.30 -0.11
N ALA A 36 6.95 7.75 -1.28
CA ALA A 36 6.71 9.11 -1.74
C ALA A 36 5.22 9.42 -1.90
N VAL A 37 4.46 8.48 -2.49
CA VAL A 37 3.01 8.62 -2.69
C VAL A 37 2.27 8.64 -1.35
N VAL A 38 2.59 7.74 -0.42
CA VAL A 38 2.00 7.75 0.94
C VAL A 38 2.22 9.10 1.62
N MET A 39 3.44 9.63 1.55
CA MET A 39 3.76 10.96 2.11
C MET A 39 2.91 12.07 1.49
N GLN A 40 2.77 12.05 0.16
CA GLN A 40 1.98 13.04 -0.56
C GLN A 40 0.48 12.98 -0.19
N VAL A 41 -0.11 11.78 -0.18
CA VAL A 41 -1.54 11.60 0.15
C VAL A 41 -1.79 11.91 1.63
N THR A 42 -0.86 11.59 2.53
CA THR A 42 -0.96 11.95 3.95
C THR A 42 -0.94 13.46 4.15
N ALA A 43 -0.07 14.19 3.44
CA ALA A 43 -0.06 15.65 3.49
C ALA A 43 -1.36 16.26 2.98
N GLN A 44 -1.95 15.70 1.91
CA GLN A 44 -3.27 16.11 1.42
C GLN A 44 -4.36 15.84 2.46
N LEU A 45 -4.33 14.67 3.10
CA LEU A 45 -5.26 14.32 4.17
C LEU A 45 -5.21 15.31 5.33
N GLU A 46 -4.00 15.67 5.78
CA GLU A 46 -3.79 16.66 6.84
C GLU A 46 -4.35 18.03 6.45
N GLN A 47 -4.09 18.47 5.22
CA GLN A 47 -4.63 19.74 4.71
C GLN A 47 -6.16 19.76 4.71
N VAL A 48 -6.79 18.70 4.19
CA VAL A 48 -8.26 18.57 4.15
C VAL A 48 -8.84 18.49 5.57
N SER A 49 -8.18 17.76 6.47
CA SER A 49 -8.59 17.67 7.87
C SER A 49 -8.54 19.04 8.57
N GLN A 50 -7.51 19.84 8.31
CA GLN A 50 -7.41 21.23 8.81
C GLN A 50 -8.52 22.12 8.23
N GLN A 51 -8.78 22.01 6.92
CA GLN A 51 -9.88 22.77 6.28
C GLN A 51 -11.23 22.41 6.91
N ARG A 52 -11.48 21.12 7.12
CA ARG A 52 -12.70 20.65 7.79
C ARG A 52 -12.81 21.19 9.22
N GLN A 53 -11.72 21.13 9.99
CA GLN A 53 -11.70 21.67 11.35
C GLN A 53 -12.00 23.16 11.38
N THR A 54 -11.40 23.94 10.48
CA THR A 54 -11.65 25.38 10.35
C THR A 54 -13.11 25.67 9.96
N ALA A 55 -13.66 24.88 9.02
CA ALA A 55 -15.06 25.02 8.61
C ALA A 55 -16.02 24.68 9.76
N VAL A 56 -15.71 23.65 10.57
CA VAL A 56 -16.51 23.31 11.75
C VAL A 56 -16.38 24.36 12.84
N ALA A 57 -15.16 24.86 13.13
CA ALA A 57 -14.95 25.93 14.11
C ALA A 57 -15.70 27.21 13.73
N GLY A 58 -15.82 27.52 12.42
CA GLY A 58 -16.63 28.64 11.95
C GLY A 58 -18.14 28.48 12.19
N LEU A 59 -18.61 27.29 12.62
CA LEU A 59 -19.99 27.13 13.07
C LEU A 59 -20.20 27.52 14.55
N ASP A 60 -19.12 27.64 15.35
CA ASP A 60 -19.23 28.01 16.76
C ASP A 60 -19.82 29.41 16.93
N ASP A 61 -19.57 30.31 15.99
CA ASP A 61 -20.17 31.67 15.94
C ASP A 61 -21.68 31.62 15.72
N TRP A 62 -22.19 30.47 15.24
CA TRP A 62 -23.60 30.26 14.90
C TRP A 62 -24.35 29.42 15.93
N VAL A 63 -23.70 28.95 17.00
CA VAL A 63 -24.27 28.02 18.00
C VAL A 63 -25.62 28.54 18.55
N ALA A 64 -25.69 29.84 18.85
CA ALA A 64 -26.93 30.43 19.34
C ALA A 64 -28.08 30.35 18.32
N VAL A 65 -27.75 30.49 17.03
CA VAL A 65 -28.71 30.45 15.92
C VAL A 65 -29.16 29.00 15.64
N PHE A 66 -28.24 28.05 15.72
CA PHE A 66 -28.57 26.63 15.59
C PHE A 66 -29.42 26.08 16.73
N ALA A 67 -29.42 26.71 17.92
CA ALA A 67 -30.30 26.36 19.00
C ALA A 67 -31.79 26.52 18.61
N GLU A 68 -32.11 27.45 17.72
CA GLU A 68 -33.45 27.61 17.18
C GLU A 68 -33.92 26.40 16.36
N ASN A 69 -33.00 25.70 15.67
CA ASN A 69 -33.33 24.50 14.91
C ASN A 69 -33.99 23.40 15.76
N ALA A 70 -33.65 23.31 17.03
CA ALA A 70 -34.25 22.35 17.95
C ALA A 70 -35.75 22.62 18.24
N SER A 71 -36.17 23.89 18.06
CA SER A 71 -37.57 24.30 18.24
C SER A 71 -38.44 24.04 17.02
N PHE A 72 -37.84 23.76 15.84
CA PHE A 72 -38.59 23.43 14.64
C PHE A 72 -39.22 22.03 14.72
N PRO A 73 -40.37 21.82 14.05
CA PRO A 73 -40.89 20.49 13.78
C PRO A 73 -39.83 19.61 13.10
N VAL A 74 -39.82 18.31 13.37
CA VAL A 74 -38.79 17.38 12.87
C VAL A 74 -38.65 17.44 11.34
N GLU A 75 -39.77 17.65 10.65
CA GLU A 75 -39.83 17.75 9.19
C GLU A 75 -39.17 19.03 8.64
N LYS A 76 -39.04 20.07 9.46
CA LYS A 76 -38.48 21.39 9.09
C LYS A 76 -37.05 21.60 9.61
N ARG A 77 -36.41 20.60 10.19
CA ARG A 77 -35.04 20.71 10.70
C ARG A 77 -34.02 20.70 9.56
N LEU A 78 -32.88 21.37 9.78
CA LEU A 78 -31.76 21.43 8.83
C LEU A 78 -31.29 20.05 8.33
N GLU A 79 -31.32 19.03 9.19
CA GLU A 79 -30.95 17.67 8.83
C GLU A 79 -31.84 17.10 7.69
N THR A 80 -33.09 17.58 7.60
CA THR A 80 -34.00 17.18 6.52
C THR A 80 -33.72 17.90 5.22
N LEU A 81 -33.15 19.11 5.28
CA LEU A 81 -32.81 19.94 4.11
C LEU A 81 -31.44 19.58 3.51
N ILE A 82 -30.58 18.88 4.28
CA ILE A 82 -29.23 18.53 3.87
C ILE A 82 -29.08 17.01 3.92
N ARG A 83 -29.72 16.33 2.97
CA ARG A 83 -29.60 14.87 2.85
C ARG A 83 -28.54 14.52 1.82
N PRO A 84 -27.38 13.94 2.24
CA PRO A 84 -26.43 13.40 1.28
C PRO A 84 -27.09 12.21 0.57
N LYS A 85 -27.16 12.27 -0.76
CA LYS A 85 -27.77 11.22 -1.58
C LYS A 85 -26.74 10.16 -1.95
N HIS A 86 -25.63 10.59 -2.53
CA HIS A 86 -24.64 9.66 -3.05
C HIS A 86 -23.24 10.29 -3.05
N VAL A 87 -22.26 9.48 -2.60
CA VAL A 87 -20.83 9.80 -2.75
C VAL A 87 -20.35 9.13 -4.02
N VAL A 88 -19.97 9.90 -5.02
CA VAL A 88 -19.40 9.40 -6.26
C VAL A 88 -17.88 9.28 -6.07
N CYS A 89 -17.38 8.05 -6.14
CA CYS A 89 -15.96 7.76 -6.11
C CYS A 89 -15.53 7.09 -7.42
N GLY A 90 -14.51 7.64 -8.06
CA GLY A 90 -13.79 6.98 -9.14
C GLY A 90 -12.78 5.97 -8.59
N GLN A 91 -12.08 5.30 -9.50
CA GLN A 91 -10.93 4.47 -9.17
C GLN A 91 -9.72 4.93 -9.98
N GLU A 92 -8.58 5.03 -9.33
CA GLU A 92 -7.30 5.36 -9.95
C GLU A 92 -6.24 4.35 -9.55
N ASN A 93 -5.28 4.12 -10.44
CA ASN A 93 -4.15 3.24 -10.16
C ASN A 93 -2.92 4.08 -9.84
N ILE A 94 -2.52 4.07 -8.57
CA ILE A 94 -1.35 4.81 -8.08
C ILE A 94 -0.27 3.80 -7.68
N ALA A 95 0.88 3.84 -8.35
CA ALA A 95 2.01 2.93 -8.11
C ALA A 95 1.63 1.43 -8.13
N GLY A 96 0.64 1.05 -8.96
CA GLY A 96 0.13 -0.32 -9.07
C GLY A 96 -0.84 -0.72 -7.96
N VAL A 97 -1.42 0.24 -7.25
CA VAL A 97 -2.48 0.06 -6.25
C VAL A 97 -3.74 0.76 -6.74
N THR A 98 -4.85 0.04 -6.83
CA THR A 98 -6.14 0.65 -7.14
C THR A 98 -6.71 1.29 -5.88
N VAL A 99 -6.91 2.60 -5.94
CA VAL A 99 -7.43 3.42 -4.84
C VAL A 99 -8.71 4.15 -5.25
N PRO A 100 -9.65 4.40 -4.32
CA PRO A 100 -10.81 5.22 -4.58
C PRO A 100 -10.39 6.69 -4.67
N VAL A 101 -10.99 7.45 -5.60
CA VAL A 101 -10.80 8.90 -5.73
C VAL A 101 -12.16 9.58 -5.57
N PHE A 102 -12.26 10.50 -4.64
CA PHE A 102 -13.46 11.30 -4.46
C PHE A 102 -13.69 12.16 -5.69
N GLN A 103 -14.89 12.11 -6.25
CA GLN A 103 -15.31 12.93 -7.37
C GLN A 103 -16.32 13.99 -6.92
N GLU A 104 -17.42 13.53 -6.33
CA GLU A 104 -18.50 14.42 -5.96
C GLU A 104 -19.34 13.82 -4.82
N LEU A 105 -19.95 14.72 -4.01
CA LEU A 105 -21.04 14.39 -3.10
C LEU A 105 -22.30 15.09 -3.58
N SER A 106 -23.27 14.33 -4.03
CA SER A 106 -24.58 14.83 -4.40
C SER A 106 -25.51 14.90 -3.20
N PHE A 107 -26.38 15.90 -3.20
CA PHE A 107 -27.41 16.08 -2.18
C PHE A 107 -28.78 15.94 -2.84
N GLU A 108 -29.80 15.59 -2.05
CA GLU A 108 -31.19 15.65 -2.52
C GLU A 108 -31.58 17.11 -2.73
N GLU A 109 -32.20 17.41 -3.88
CA GLU A 109 -32.82 18.72 -4.11
C GLU A 109 -34.15 18.75 -3.37
N ILE A 110 -34.14 19.41 -2.23
CA ILE A 110 -35.34 19.62 -1.41
C ILE A 110 -35.80 21.02 -1.67
N GLN A 111 -36.99 21.15 -2.28
CA GLN A 111 -37.65 22.43 -2.45
C GLN A 111 -38.35 22.78 -1.13
N TYR A 112 -38.04 23.94 -0.58
CA TYR A 112 -38.70 24.50 0.60
C TYR A 112 -39.03 25.96 0.35
N ASP A 113 -40.10 26.44 0.95
CA ASP A 113 -40.48 27.84 0.87
C ASP A 113 -39.59 28.65 1.81
N VAL A 114 -38.87 29.62 1.25
CA VAL A 114 -37.96 30.50 2.02
C VAL A 114 -38.74 31.30 3.06
N ALA A 115 -40.05 31.58 2.83
CA ALA A 115 -40.90 32.27 3.79
C ALA A 115 -41.20 31.45 5.06
N ASP A 116 -41.06 30.14 5.00
CA ASP A 116 -41.26 29.19 6.13
C ASP A 116 -40.04 29.06 7.05
N TYR A 117 -38.91 29.64 6.64
CA TYR A 117 -37.63 29.48 7.34
C TYR A 117 -36.96 30.82 7.65
N PRO A 118 -36.19 30.91 8.75
CA PRO A 118 -35.34 32.08 9.00
C PRO A 118 -34.28 32.26 7.92
N LEU A 119 -33.89 33.52 7.64
CA LEU A 119 -32.92 33.88 6.61
C LEU A 119 -31.53 33.18 6.75
N TRP A 120 -31.19 32.74 7.93
CA TRP A 120 -29.90 32.06 8.20
C TRP A 120 -29.87 30.63 7.67
N VAL A 121 -31.02 29.98 7.39
CA VAL A 121 -31.11 28.57 7.01
C VAL A 121 -30.36 28.29 5.69
N ASP A 122 -30.47 29.16 4.70
CA ASP A 122 -29.78 29.00 3.42
C ASP A 122 -28.27 29.02 3.59
N THR A 123 -27.76 29.97 4.38
CA THR A 123 -26.33 30.07 4.65
C THR A 123 -25.82 28.85 5.43
N ALA A 124 -26.59 28.41 6.42
CA ALA A 124 -26.29 27.20 7.18
C ALA A 124 -26.26 25.96 6.30
N ALA A 125 -27.24 25.80 5.39
CA ALA A 125 -27.30 24.68 4.46
C ALA A 125 -26.07 24.62 3.54
N VAL A 126 -25.62 25.76 3.02
CA VAL A 126 -24.40 25.85 2.19
C VAL A 126 -23.16 25.43 3.00
N ARG A 127 -23.00 25.96 4.22
CA ARG A 127 -21.85 25.63 5.09
C ARG A 127 -21.81 24.15 5.48
N LEU A 128 -22.96 23.58 5.85
CA LEU A 128 -23.04 22.17 6.22
C LEU A 128 -22.81 21.24 5.03
N ARG A 129 -23.25 21.62 3.81
CA ARG A 129 -22.92 20.87 2.59
C ARG A 129 -21.43 20.90 2.29
N GLU A 130 -20.76 22.03 2.51
CA GLU A 130 -19.30 22.15 2.38
C GLU A 130 -18.57 21.22 3.36
N ILE A 131 -18.97 21.23 4.64
CA ILE A 131 -18.40 20.34 5.66
C ILE A 131 -18.64 18.87 5.31
N ALA A 132 -19.83 18.52 4.84
CA ALA A 132 -20.12 17.15 4.43
C ALA A 132 -19.26 16.68 3.23
N ARG A 133 -18.97 17.58 2.29
CA ARG A 133 -18.04 17.30 1.17
C ARG A 133 -16.62 17.08 1.68
N LEU A 134 -16.12 17.92 2.58
CA LEU A 134 -14.79 17.79 3.18
C LEU A 134 -14.69 16.48 3.99
N ASP A 135 -15.73 16.09 4.71
CA ASP A 135 -15.79 14.83 5.46
C ASP A 135 -15.75 13.61 4.52
N ALA A 136 -16.48 13.65 3.41
CA ALA A 136 -16.45 12.58 2.40
C ALA A 136 -15.08 12.48 1.72
N LEU A 137 -14.44 13.62 1.39
CA LEU A 137 -13.10 13.69 0.83
C LEU A 137 -12.06 13.15 1.83
N GLU A 138 -12.13 13.58 3.08
CA GLU A 138 -11.25 13.11 4.16
C GLU A 138 -11.34 11.59 4.34
N LYS A 139 -12.55 11.03 4.36
CA LYS A 139 -12.78 9.56 4.44
C LYS A 139 -12.17 8.83 3.25
N THR A 140 -12.30 9.39 2.06
CA THR A 140 -11.73 8.79 0.84
C THR A 140 -10.20 8.80 0.88
N LEU A 141 -9.59 9.93 1.26
CA LEU A 141 -8.13 10.04 1.41
C LEU A 141 -7.58 9.12 2.50
N ARG A 142 -8.26 8.97 3.63
CA ARG A 142 -7.92 7.99 4.67
C ARG A 142 -7.89 6.56 4.10
N ARG A 143 -8.89 6.22 3.28
CA ARG A 143 -8.93 4.92 2.64
C ARG A 143 -7.81 4.71 1.63
N GLN A 144 -7.42 5.76 0.88
CA GLN A 144 -6.25 5.72 0.00
C GLN A 144 -4.97 5.44 0.78
N VAL A 145 -4.71 6.19 1.86
CA VAL A 145 -3.54 6.01 2.72
C VAL A 145 -3.48 4.57 3.25
N GLU A 146 -4.58 4.05 3.77
CA GLU A 146 -4.66 2.68 4.29
C GLU A 146 -4.27 1.63 3.24
N LEU A 147 -4.79 1.74 2.01
CA LEU A 147 -4.49 0.81 0.92
C LEU A 147 -3.03 0.90 0.47
N LEU A 148 -2.51 2.12 0.32
CA LEU A 148 -1.12 2.38 -0.07
C LEU A 148 -0.13 1.89 0.99
N GLU A 149 -0.39 2.15 2.27
CA GLU A 149 0.43 1.65 3.37
C GLU A 149 0.44 0.14 3.47
N ARG A 150 -0.70 -0.50 3.22
CA ARG A 150 -0.79 -1.97 3.18
C ARG A 150 0.13 -2.55 2.11
N GLU A 151 0.11 -1.99 0.89
CA GLU A 151 1.00 -2.45 -0.19
C GLU A 151 2.47 -2.08 0.08
N LEU A 152 2.73 -0.91 0.68
CA LEU A 152 4.07 -0.52 1.11
C LEU A 152 4.65 -1.52 2.11
N ARG A 153 3.87 -1.92 3.12
CA ARG A 153 4.27 -2.94 4.11
C ARG A 153 4.56 -4.28 3.44
N ALA A 154 3.68 -4.72 2.53
CA ALA A 154 3.89 -5.98 1.79
C ALA A 154 5.14 -5.92 0.90
N THR A 155 5.37 -4.80 0.21
CA THR A 155 6.57 -4.61 -0.64
C THR A 155 7.84 -4.54 0.21
N ALA A 156 7.82 -3.84 1.35
CA ALA A 156 8.95 -3.80 2.28
C ALA A 156 9.29 -5.18 2.85
N GLN A 157 8.29 -5.99 3.19
CA GLN A 157 8.50 -7.38 3.62
C GLN A 157 9.17 -8.22 2.53
N ARG A 158 8.75 -8.07 1.26
CA ARG A 158 9.36 -8.77 0.12
C ARG A 158 10.81 -8.33 -0.08
N VAL A 159 11.11 -7.04 -0.03
CA VAL A 159 12.49 -6.52 -0.11
C VAL A 159 13.35 -7.14 1.00
N ASN A 160 12.89 -7.10 2.24
CA ASN A 160 13.62 -7.68 3.37
C ASN A 160 13.82 -9.20 3.23
N LEU A 161 12.81 -9.92 2.72
CA LEU A 161 12.90 -11.36 2.47
C LEU A 161 13.98 -11.67 1.43
N PHE A 162 14.02 -10.94 0.32
CA PHE A 162 15.05 -11.17 -0.70
C PHE A 162 16.44 -10.81 -0.21
N GLU A 163 16.58 -9.64 0.40
CA GLU A 163 17.88 -9.10 0.81
C GLU A 163 18.50 -9.87 1.98
N LYS A 164 17.70 -10.16 3.03
CA LYS A 164 18.20 -10.72 4.27
C LYS A 164 18.13 -12.24 4.36
N VAL A 165 17.27 -12.88 3.56
CA VAL A 165 17.05 -14.33 3.64
C VAL A 165 17.41 -15.01 2.33
N LYS A 166 16.73 -14.70 1.23
CA LYS A 166 16.84 -15.48 -0.01
C LYS A 166 18.18 -15.35 -0.71
N ILE A 167 18.75 -14.16 -0.77
CA ILE A 167 20.06 -13.93 -1.38
C ILE A 167 21.18 -14.56 -0.53
N PRO A 168 21.28 -14.37 0.80
CA PRO A 168 22.26 -15.06 1.63
C PRO A 168 22.12 -16.59 1.61
N GLU A 169 20.88 -17.11 1.71
CA GLU A 169 20.60 -18.55 1.62
C GLU A 169 21.09 -19.15 0.30
N ALA A 170 20.79 -18.52 -0.82
CA ALA A 170 21.24 -18.99 -2.15
C ALA A 170 22.77 -18.95 -2.29
N LYS A 171 23.43 -17.90 -1.77
CA LYS A 171 24.90 -17.80 -1.77
C LYS A 171 25.53 -18.92 -0.94
N GLU A 172 25.00 -19.18 0.25
CA GLU A 172 25.53 -20.24 1.13
C GLU A 172 25.29 -21.63 0.51
N ASN A 173 24.13 -21.89 -0.06
CA ASN A 173 23.84 -23.12 -0.76
C ASN A 173 24.82 -23.36 -1.92
N ILE A 174 25.11 -22.31 -2.73
CA ILE A 174 26.10 -22.38 -3.81
C ILE A 174 27.49 -22.71 -3.25
N ARG A 175 27.88 -22.10 -2.14
CA ARG A 175 29.18 -22.36 -1.49
C ARG A 175 29.29 -23.81 -1.04
N VAL A 176 28.30 -24.31 -0.31
CA VAL A 176 28.30 -25.69 0.23
C VAL A 176 28.30 -26.72 -0.89
N ILE A 177 27.45 -26.55 -1.92
CA ILE A 177 27.43 -27.46 -3.07
C ILE A 177 28.76 -27.41 -3.83
N GLY A 178 29.34 -26.20 -3.98
CA GLY A 178 30.63 -26.00 -4.65
C GLY A 178 31.77 -26.75 -3.97
N ILE A 179 31.88 -26.69 -2.63
CA ILE A 179 32.87 -27.43 -1.84
C ILE A 179 32.68 -28.93 -2.06
N TYR A 180 31.45 -29.44 -1.86
CA TYR A 180 31.18 -30.87 -2.02
C TYR A 180 31.53 -31.40 -3.41
N LEU A 181 31.19 -30.67 -4.47
CA LEU A 181 31.53 -31.08 -5.83
C LEU A 181 33.04 -31.01 -6.10
N GLY A 182 33.76 -30.06 -5.51
CA GLY A 182 35.19 -29.97 -5.54
C GLY A 182 35.86 -31.17 -4.91
N ASP A 183 35.42 -31.56 -3.72
CA ASP A 183 35.92 -32.76 -2.99
C ASP A 183 35.66 -34.05 -3.78
N GLN A 184 34.48 -34.15 -4.39
CA GLN A 184 34.11 -35.28 -5.26
C GLN A 184 35.05 -35.37 -6.48
N GLN A 185 35.35 -34.24 -7.13
CA GLN A 185 36.26 -34.18 -8.27
C GLN A 185 37.71 -34.60 -7.86
N THR A 186 38.19 -34.05 -6.75
CA THR A 186 39.52 -34.41 -6.21
C THR A 186 39.60 -35.89 -5.90
N SER A 187 38.59 -36.45 -5.22
CA SER A 187 38.51 -37.88 -4.90
C SER A 187 38.43 -38.75 -6.17
N ALA A 188 37.74 -38.29 -7.21
CA ALA A 188 37.69 -39.01 -8.49
C ALA A 188 39.05 -39.04 -9.21
N VAL A 189 39.80 -37.91 -9.18
CA VAL A 189 41.15 -37.85 -9.74
C VAL A 189 42.11 -38.79 -8.98
N VAL A 190 42.04 -38.79 -7.63
CA VAL A 190 42.88 -39.70 -6.81
C VAL A 190 42.56 -41.16 -7.12
N ARG A 191 41.24 -41.53 -7.16
CA ARG A 191 40.83 -42.89 -7.55
C ARG A 191 41.35 -43.29 -8.93
N GLY A 192 41.26 -42.36 -9.91
CA GLY A 192 41.80 -42.58 -11.25
C GLY A 192 43.31 -42.79 -11.30
N LYS A 193 44.08 -42.04 -10.51
CA LYS A 193 45.53 -42.22 -10.38
C LYS A 193 45.88 -43.58 -9.75
N ILE A 194 45.18 -44.00 -8.69
CA ILE A 194 45.37 -45.28 -8.03
C ILE A 194 45.04 -46.43 -8.99
N ALA A 195 43.91 -46.34 -9.72
CA ALA A 195 43.51 -47.37 -10.72
C ALA A 195 44.57 -47.51 -11.83
N LYS A 196 45.09 -46.35 -12.36
CA LYS A 196 46.15 -46.37 -13.37
C LYS A 196 47.43 -47.05 -12.85
N LYS A 197 47.84 -46.71 -11.59
CA LYS A 197 49.03 -47.31 -11.00
C LYS A 197 48.87 -48.84 -10.88
N LYS A 198 47.72 -49.32 -10.35
CA LYS A 198 47.45 -50.77 -10.24
C LYS A 198 47.46 -51.51 -11.59
N LEU A 199 46.90 -50.92 -12.65
CA LEU A 199 46.94 -51.48 -13.99
C LEU A 199 48.35 -51.57 -14.54
N GLN A 200 49.25 -50.62 -14.22
CA GLN A 200 50.64 -50.65 -14.63
C GLN A 200 51.47 -51.73 -13.87
N GLU A 201 51.08 -52.03 -12.62
CA GLU A 201 51.70 -53.06 -11.78
C GLU A 201 51.28 -54.46 -12.19
N VAL A 202 50.04 -54.69 -12.71
CA VAL A 202 49.52 -56.00 -13.14
C VAL A 202 49.93 -56.30 -14.61
N GLY A 203 50.29 -55.30 -15.40
CA GLY A 203 50.75 -55.48 -16.77
C GLY A 203 52.24 -55.62 -16.95
N ARG A 204 52.94 -55.81 -15.83
CA ARG A 204 54.36 -56.25 -15.77
C ARG A 204 54.45 -57.67 -15.22
#